data_48448582fdf194285ea664694f28b854
#
_entry.id   48448582fdf194285ea664694f28b854
#
_cell.length_a   1.000
_cell.length_b   1.000
_cell.length_c   1.000
_cell.angle_alpha   90.00
_cell.angle_beta   90.00
_cell.angle_gamma   90.00
#
_symmetry.space_group_name_H-M   'P 1'
#
loop_
_entity.id
_entity.type
_entity.pdbx_description
1 polymer ?
#
loop_
_entity_poly.entity_id
_entity_poly.type
_entity_poly.pdbx_seq_one_letter_code
_entity_poly.pdbx_strand_id
1 'polypeptide(L)'
;MKTLRINADEAFWRKSKLPEGILERWIVSDGDTARAGHAIAQVRIEGALHDIVAPATGLLSISAPSLSVIEPGFLLATLALDAEVAAGA
;
A
#
# COMPACT_ATOMS: atom_id res chain seq x y z
N MET A 1 -8.82 14.15 -12.17
CA MET A 1 -8.05 12.95 -11.84
C MET A 1 -8.07 12.72 -10.33
N LYS A 2 -8.31 11.50 -9.92
CA LYS A 2 -8.39 11.19 -8.50
C LYS A 2 -7.14 10.50 -8.01
N THR A 3 -6.81 10.77 -6.75
CA THR A 3 -5.71 10.12 -6.10
C THR A 3 -6.21 9.51 -4.81
N LEU A 4 -5.90 8.24 -4.60
CA LEU A 4 -6.22 7.54 -3.36
C LEU A 4 -4.98 7.41 -2.52
N ARG A 5 -5.14 7.54 -1.21
CA ARG A 5 -4.04 7.30 -0.27
C ARG A 5 -4.09 5.83 0.14
N ILE A 6 -2.92 5.21 0.16
CA ILE A 6 -2.79 3.84 0.64
C ILE A 6 -2.07 3.92 1.97
N ASN A 7 -2.82 3.72 3.04
CA ASN A 7 -2.30 3.81 4.39
C ASN A 7 -2.18 2.41 4.98
N ALA A 8 -1.33 2.27 5.99
CA ALA A 8 -1.23 1.02 6.72
C ALA A 8 -2.53 0.79 7.48
N ASP A 9 -3.23 -0.29 7.13
CA ASP A 9 -4.55 -0.58 7.69
C ASP A 9 -4.43 -0.95 9.17
N GLU A 10 -5.19 -0.27 10.01
CA GLU A 10 -5.19 -0.53 11.44
C GLU A 10 -5.53 -1.99 11.76
N ALA A 11 -6.31 -2.63 10.89
CA ALA A 11 -6.69 -4.02 11.08
C ALA A 11 -5.49 -4.96 11.17
N PHE A 12 -4.38 -4.60 10.54
CA PHE A 12 -3.16 -5.43 10.60
C PHE A 12 -2.62 -5.53 12.03
N TRP A 13 -2.91 -4.54 12.88
CA TRP A 13 -2.43 -4.50 14.25
C TRP A 13 -3.41 -5.05 15.26
N ARG A 14 -4.55 -5.56 14.80
CA ARG A 14 -5.63 -5.95 15.70
C ARG A 14 -5.18 -6.91 16.80
N LYS A 15 -4.29 -7.83 16.46
CA LYS A 15 -3.79 -8.82 17.42
C LYS A 15 -2.39 -8.52 17.90
N SER A 16 -1.85 -7.40 17.52
CA SER A 16 -0.50 -7.03 17.89
C SER A 16 -0.47 -6.26 19.20
N LYS A 17 0.56 -6.49 19.98
CA LYS A 17 0.81 -5.75 21.21
C LYS A 17 1.74 -4.58 20.97
N LEU A 18 2.38 -4.53 19.79
CA LEU A 18 3.29 -3.46 19.44
C LEU A 18 2.60 -2.47 18.52
N PRO A 19 2.90 -1.17 18.66
CA PRO A 19 2.26 -0.15 17.82
C PRO A 19 2.92 0.02 16.46
N GLU A 20 4.00 -0.69 16.19
CA GLU A 20 4.74 -0.48 14.95
C GLU A 20 4.89 -1.76 14.16
N GLY A 21 5.23 -1.61 12.89
CA GLY A 21 5.56 -2.70 12.01
C GLY A 21 6.64 -2.25 11.04
N ILE A 22 7.01 -3.13 10.12
CA ILE A 22 8.02 -2.84 9.11
C ILE A 22 7.44 -3.09 7.75
N LEU A 23 7.60 -2.12 6.85
CA LEU A 23 7.24 -2.30 5.46
C LEU A 23 8.32 -3.20 4.86
N GLU A 24 8.01 -4.48 4.75
CA GLU A 24 8.99 -5.49 4.40
C GLU A 24 9.52 -5.29 2.98
N ARG A 25 8.62 -5.12 2.02
CA ARG A 25 9.03 -4.90 0.63
C ARG A 25 7.87 -4.40 -0.21
N TRP A 26 8.21 -3.75 -1.31
CA TRP A 26 7.28 -3.39 -2.37
C TRP A 26 7.31 -4.46 -3.45
N ILE A 27 6.14 -4.89 -3.90
CA ILE A 27 6.01 -5.86 -4.99
C ILE A 27 5.90 -5.13 -6.31
N VAL A 28 5.23 -3.97 -6.29
CA VAL A 28 5.09 -3.11 -7.47
C VAL A 28 6.07 -1.96 -7.32
N SER A 29 6.74 -1.60 -8.40
CA SER A 29 7.72 -0.52 -8.39
C SER A 29 7.06 0.85 -8.45
N ASP A 30 7.77 1.85 -7.93
CA ASP A 30 7.30 3.23 -7.99
C ASP A 30 7.10 3.62 -9.46
N GLY A 31 5.95 4.21 -9.74
CA GLY A 31 5.61 4.63 -11.10
C GLY A 31 4.94 3.57 -11.94
N ASP A 32 4.87 2.34 -11.46
CA ASP A 32 4.22 1.27 -12.21
C ASP A 32 2.73 1.23 -11.88
N THR A 33 2.01 0.47 -12.71
CA THR A 33 0.57 0.28 -12.52
C THR A 33 0.32 -0.76 -11.44
N ALA A 34 -0.49 -0.40 -10.47
CA ALA A 34 -1.02 -1.32 -9.48
C ALA A 34 -2.43 -1.71 -9.92
N ARG A 35 -2.77 -2.99 -9.78
CA ARG A 35 -4.08 -3.49 -10.20
C ARG A 35 -4.95 -3.78 -8.99
N ALA A 36 -6.20 -3.36 -9.05
CA ALA A 36 -7.16 -3.58 -7.97
C ALA A 36 -7.18 -5.05 -7.55
N GLY A 37 -7.09 -5.30 -6.25
CA GLY A 37 -7.14 -6.64 -5.70
C GLY A 37 -5.82 -7.40 -5.69
N HIS A 38 -4.77 -6.85 -6.30
CA HIS A 38 -3.47 -7.49 -6.31
C HIS A 38 -2.58 -6.96 -5.21
N ALA A 39 -1.73 -7.82 -4.66
CA ALA A 39 -0.79 -7.41 -3.63
C ALA A 39 0.25 -6.46 -4.22
N ILE A 40 0.51 -5.36 -3.51
CA ILE A 40 1.48 -4.36 -3.95
C ILE A 40 2.65 -4.23 -3.00
N ALA A 41 2.48 -4.69 -1.75
CA ALA A 41 3.54 -4.61 -0.75
C ALA A 41 3.26 -5.63 0.35
N GLN A 42 4.26 -5.85 1.19
CA GLN A 42 4.11 -6.71 2.37
C GLN A 42 4.62 -5.96 3.59
N VAL A 43 3.90 -6.07 4.69
CA VAL A 43 4.32 -5.51 5.97
C VAL A 43 4.45 -6.62 6.99
N ARG A 44 5.41 -6.46 7.90
CA ARG A 44 5.63 -7.42 8.98
C ARG A 44 5.29 -6.77 10.30
N ILE A 45 4.41 -7.42 11.05
CA ILE A 45 3.99 -6.95 12.37
C ILE A 45 4.11 -8.11 13.33
N GLU A 46 4.99 -7.99 14.31
CA GLU A 46 5.25 -9.04 15.30
C GLU A 46 5.47 -10.41 14.65
N GLY A 47 6.26 -10.45 13.58
CA GLY A 47 6.58 -11.70 12.91
C GLY A 47 5.56 -12.19 11.91
N ALA A 48 4.39 -11.56 11.82
CA ALA A 48 3.37 -11.93 10.84
C ALA A 48 3.45 -11.04 9.62
N LEU A 49 3.42 -11.65 8.44
CA LEU A 49 3.40 -10.91 7.18
C LEU A 49 1.97 -10.67 6.74
N HIS A 50 1.70 -9.44 6.31
CA HIS A 50 0.40 -9.07 5.77
C HIS A 50 0.61 -8.46 4.40
N ASP A 51 -0.25 -8.85 3.46
CA ASP A 51 -0.23 -8.27 2.12
C ASP A 51 -1.01 -6.96 2.11
N ILE A 52 -0.46 -5.97 1.45
CA ILE A 52 -1.19 -4.75 1.14
C ILE A 52 -1.70 -4.89 -0.28
N VAL A 53 -3.01 -4.76 -0.43
CA VAL A 53 -3.70 -4.98 -1.70
C VAL A 53 -4.12 -3.62 -2.26
N ALA A 54 -3.94 -3.44 -3.56
CA ALA A 54 -4.35 -2.20 -4.21
C ALA A 54 -5.87 -2.06 -4.14
N PRO A 55 -6.37 -0.91 -3.65
CA PRO A 55 -7.81 -0.69 -3.56
C PRO A 55 -8.45 -0.38 -4.90
N ALA A 56 -7.65 -0.02 -5.89
CA ALA A 56 -8.12 0.31 -7.23
C ALA A 56 -6.95 0.19 -8.18
N THR A 57 -7.23 0.26 -9.46
CA THR A 57 -6.17 0.24 -10.48
C THR A 57 -5.70 1.66 -10.76
N GLY A 58 -4.38 1.85 -10.80
CA GLY A 58 -3.81 3.16 -11.07
C GLY A 58 -2.31 3.16 -11.00
N LEU A 59 -1.72 4.32 -11.14
CA LEU A 59 -0.27 4.50 -11.06
C LEU A 59 0.15 4.69 -9.62
N LEU A 60 1.13 3.93 -9.20
CA LEU A 60 1.59 3.92 -7.81
C LEU A 60 2.73 4.92 -7.61
N SER A 61 2.59 5.75 -6.58
CA SER A 61 3.67 6.63 -6.13
C SER A 61 4.00 6.22 -4.71
N ILE A 62 5.19 5.66 -4.53
CA ILE A 62 5.63 5.16 -3.24
C ILE A 62 6.10 6.32 -2.36
N SER A 63 5.58 6.40 -1.14
CA SER A 63 5.98 7.42 -0.17
C SER A 63 6.90 6.84 0.90
N ALA A 64 6.67 5.59 1.28
CA ALA A 64 7.48 4.93 2.30
C ALA A 64 8.39 3.90 1.64
N PRO A 65 9.71 4.04 1.78
CA PRO A 65 10.63 3.05 1.19
C PRO A 65 10.56 1.72 1.94
N SER A 66 11.04 0.67 1.28
CA SER A 66 11.15 -0.64 1.91
C SER A 66 11.96 -0.53 3.19
N LEU A 67 11.59 -1.33 4.18
CA LEU A 67 12.22 -1.40 5.49
C LEU A 67 11.92 -0.20 6.39
N SER A 68 10.97 0.65 5.98
CA SER A 68 10.49 1.74 6.84
C SER A 68 9.75 1.18 8.04
N VAL A 69 9.91 1.81 9.18
CA VAL A 69 9.08 1.53 10.34
C VAL A 69 7.76 2.26 10.14
N ILE A 70 6.66 1.53 10.30
CA ILE A 70 5.33 2.07 10.05
C ILE A 70 4.44 1.88 11.26
N GLU A 71 3.39 2.68 11.32
CA GLU A 71 2.38 2.64 12.39
C GLU A 71 1.00 2.56 11.74
N PRO A 72 -0.04 2.19 12.51
CA PRO A 72 -1.40 2.20 11.96
C PRO A 72 -1.74 3.58 11.38
N GLY A 73 -2.23 3.59 10.16
CA GLY A 73 -2.59 4.81 9.46
C GLY A 73 -1.45 5.50 8.74
N PHE A 74 -0.24 4.97 8.82
CA PHE A 74 0.91 5.56 8.16
C PHE A 74 0.74 5.58 6.65
N LEU A 75 1.06 6.69 6.00
CA LEU A 75 0.94 6.79 4.54
C LEU A 75 2.05 6.00 3.87
N LEU A 76 1.66 5.00 3.09
CA LEU A 76 2.61 4.13 2.39
C LEU A 76 2.83 4.59 0.96
N ALA A 77 1.75 5.00 0.28
CA ALA A 77 1.81 5.36 -1.11
C ALA A 77 0.54 6.10 -1.50
N THR A 78 0.55 6.66 -2.70
CA THR A 78 -0.66 7.20 -3.31
C THR A 78 -0.88 6.50 -4.63
N LEU A 79 -2.12 6.47 -5.07
CA LEU A 79 -2.51 5.77 -6.28
C LEU A 79 -3.30 6.74 -7.14
N ALA A 80 -2.71 7.08 -8.29
CA ALA A 80 -3.38 7.98 -9.24
C ALA A 80 -4.32 7.14 -10.10
N LEU A 81 -5.61 7.37 -9.94
CA LEU A 81 -6.60 6.57 -10.66
C LEU A 81 -6.62 6.96 -12.12
N ASP A 82 -6.59 5.94 -12.95
CA ASP A 82 -6.51 6.09 -14.39
C ASP A 82 -7.83 5.74 -15.07
N ALA A 83 -8.90 5.79 -14.30
CA ALA A 83 -10.20 5.36 -14.79
C ALA A 83 -10.66 6.19 -15.98
N GLU A 84 -10.38 7.49 -15.95
CA GLU A 84 -10.78 8.36 -17.04
C GLU A 84 -10.06 8.03 -18.33
N VAL A 85 -8.82 7.57 -18.23
CA VAL A 85 -8.08 7.11 -19.40
C VAL A 85 -8.74 5.89 -19.97
N ALA A 86 -9.04 4.93 -19.09
CA ALA A 86 -9.73 3.72 -19.51
C ALA A 86 -11.09 4.03 -20.09
N ALA A 87 -11.80 4.98 -19.49
CA ALA A 87 -13.11 5.38 -19.96
C ALA A 87 -13.03 6.07 -21.31
N GLY A 88 -11.94 6.79 -21.54
CA GLY A 88 -11.75 7.51 -22.79
C GLY A 88 -11.34 6.61 -23.94
N ALA A 89 -10.91 5.44 -23.62
CA ALA A 89 -10.40 4.51 -24.63
C ALA A 89 -11.51 3.92 -25.50
#